data_9aa6987ddd82cee558b91cab92a3efb0
#
_entry.id   9aa6987ddd82cee558b91cab92a3efb0
#
_cell.length_a   1.000
_cell.length_b   1.000
_cell.length_c   1.000
_cell.angle_alpha   90.00
_cell.angle_beta   90.00
_cell.angle_gamma   90.00
#
_symmetry.space_group_name_H-M   'P 1'
#
loop_
_entity.id
_entity.type
_entity.pdbx_description
1 polymer ?
#
loop_
_entity_poly.entity_id
_entity_poly.type
_entity_poly.pdbx_seq_one_letter_code
_entity_poly.pdbx_strand_id
1 'polypeptide(L)'
;DGKPVMLYNSRKYFEDAQAGAPLAWIDSTSEILKFPVHGEFMRRLPIVYPRELFKPVRDHVEAVQGQPFEDYIYARNKAGGLVSESNILGAFAWHRMPELYKWMHADGNPEYLQYRFDEPDPIAQFWSHGGLNRPAETCAVVNGRSCAGRTPREVITEVLGPCWE
;
A
#
# COMPACT_ATOMS: atom_id res chain seq x y z
N ASP A 1 6.49 -18.04 12.17
CA ASP A 1 5.89 -17.38 13.33
C ASP A 1 4.48 -16.84 13.03
N GLY A 2 3.93 -17.01 11.82
CA GLY A 2 2.55 -16.70 11.46
C GLY A 2 2.21 -15.20 11.37
N LYS A 3 3.17 -14.31 11.52
CA LYS A 3 2.94 -12.86 11.39
C LYS A 3 2.82 -12.46 9.93
N PRO A 4 1.85 -11.56 9.58
CA PRO A 4 1.80 -11.02 8.24
C PRO A 4 3.06 -10.19 7.93
N VAL A 5 3.44 -10.18 6.66
CA VAL A 5 4.53 -9.33 6.16
C VAL A 5 3.97 -7.96 5.81
N MET A 6 4.62 -6.90 6.29
CA MET A 6 4.38 -5.53 5.84
C MET A 6 5.59 -5.05 5.06
N LEU A 7 5.38 -4.75 3.79
CA LEU A 7 6.38 -4.13 2.93
C LEU A 7 6.28 -2.60 3.04
N TYR A 8 7.43 -1.93 3.12
CA TYR A 8 7.46 -0.49 3.15
C TYR A 8 8.64 0.06 2.34
N ASN A 9 8.47 1.28 1.84
CA ASN A 9 9.57 2.05 1.27
C ASN A 9 9.96 3.17 2.23
N SER A 10 11.26 3.41 2.38
CA SER A 10 11.73 4.47 3.26
C SER A 10 11.44 5.86 2.67
N ARG A 11 11.28 6.85 3.54
CA ARG A 11 11.21 8.26 3.15
C ARG A 11 12.44 8.65 2.34
N LYS A 12 13.63 8.24 2.79
CA LYS A 12 14.90 8.53 2.11
C LYS A 12 14.92 8.05 0.66
N TYR A 13 14.37 6.87 0.36
CA TYR A 13 14.28 6.35 -1.01
C TYR A 13 13.51 7.32 -1.92
N PHE A 14 12.42 7.91 -1.44
CA PHE A 14 11.65 8.86 -2.23
C PHE A 14 12.31 10.23 -2.32
N GLU A 15 13.02 10.67 -1.28
CA GLU A 15 13.81 11.90 -1.30
C GLU A 15 14.95 11.81 -2.33
N ASP A 16 15.69 10.71 -2.33
CA ASP A 16 16.78 10.46 -3.29
C ASP A 16 16.25 10.36 -4.73
N ALA A 17 15.05 9.78 -4.92
CA ALA A 17 14.39 9.70 -6.22
C ALA A 17 13.61 10.96 -6.61
N GLN A 18 13.59 12.00 -5.78
CA GLN A 18 12.80 13.23 -5.95
C GLN A 18 11.30 12.95 -6.22
N ALA A 19 10.76 11.91 -5.61
CA ALA A 19 9.41 11.45 -5.82
C ALA A 19 8.42 12.21 -4.94
N GLY A 20 7.96 13.38 -5.38
CA GLY A 20 7.13 14.28 -4.59
C GLY A 20 5.78 13.71 -4.13
N ALA A 21 5.11 12.89 -4.97
CA ALA A 21 3.82 12.32 -4.59
C ALA A 21 3.89 11.38 -3.38
N PRO A 22 4.79 10.39 -3.29
CA PRO A 22 4.94 9.59 -2.08
C PRO A 22 5.30 10.40 -0.84
N LEU A 23 6.17 11.40 -0.97
CA LEU A 23 6.53 12.28 0.14
C LEU A 23 5.33 13.04 0.68
N ALA A 24 4.46 13.56 -0.20
CA ALA A 24 3.23 14.23 0.22
C ALA A 24 2.29 13.31 1.03
N TRP A 25 2.21 12.02 0.68
CA TRP A 25 1.45 11.03 1.46
C TRP A 25 2.07 10.76 2.84
N ILE A 26 3.41 10.66 2.92
CA ILE A 26 4.13 10.48 4.17
C ILE A 26 3.93 11.70 5.09
N ASP A 27 4.05 12.91 4.54
CA ASP A 27 3.87 14.15 5.30
C ASP A 27 2.44 14.28 5.81
N SER A 28 1.46 14.03 4.95
CA SER A 28 0.05 14.02 5.35
C SER A 28 -0.25 13.01 6.45
N THR A 29 0.34 11.81 6.38
CA THR A 29 0.20 10.79 7.43
C THR A 29 0.82 11.24 8.75
N SER A 30 1.98 11.91 8.69
CA SER A 30 2.62 12.49 9.88
C SER A 30 1.74 13.56 10.54
N GLU A 31 1.06 14.40 9.75
CA GLU A 31 0.10 15.39 10.25
C GLU A 31 -1.12 14.73 10.93
N ILE A 32 -1.63 13.63 10.36
CA ILE A 32 -2.77 12.90 10.92
C ILE A 32 -2.40 12.26 12.24
N LEU A 33 -1.25 11.59 12.31
CA LEU A 33 -0.80 10.83 13.48
C LEU A 33 -0.06 11.67 14.52
N LYS A 34 0.32 12.92 14.19
CA LYS A 34 1.09 13.83 15.07
C LYS A 34 2.42 13.24 15.56
N PHE A 35 3.05 12.38 14.74
CA PHE A 35 4.42 11.94 14.92
C PHE A 35 5.12 11.75 13.55
N PRO A 36 6.47 11.79 13.50
CA PRO A 36 7.21 11.60 12.25
C PRO A 36 6.96 10.22 11.64
N VAL A 37 6.60 10.20 10.37
CA VAL A 37 6.46 8.97 9.59
C VAL A 37 7.66 8.86 8.64
N HIS A 38 8.38 7.74 8.71
CA HIS A 38 9.65 7.54 8.00
C HIS A 38 9.54 6.60 6.81
N GLY A 39 8.34 6.14 6.48
CA GLY A 39 8.11 5.23 5.37
C GLY A 39 6.72 5.32 4.79
N GLU A 40 6.55 4.71 3.63
CA GLU A 40 5.30 4.61 2.90
C GLU A 40 4.89 3.14 2.81
N PHE A 41 3.63 2.85 3.13
CA PHE A 41 3.10 1.50 3.33
C PHE A 41 2.00 1.12 2.31
N MET A 42 1.77 1.95 1.32
CA MET A 42 0.60 1.89 0.44
C MET A 42 0.84 1.10 -0.86
N ARG A 43 2.07 0.83 -1.23
CA ARG A 43 2.43 0.43 -2.59
C ARG A 43 2.58 -1.07 -2.84
N ARG A 44 2.38 -1.89 -1.82
CA ARG A 44 2.64 -3.34 -1.92
C ARG A 44 1.43 -4.14 -1.46
N LEU A 45 0.55 -4.44 -2.39
CA LEU A 45 -0.63 -5.28 -2.15
C LEU A 45 -0.29 -6.77 -2.37
N PRO A 46 -0.98 -7.69 -1.71
CA PRO A 46 -2.02 -7.46 -0.71
C PRO A 46 -1.47 -7.02 0.64
N ILE A 47 -2.19 -6.15 1.33
CA ILE A 47 -1.86 -5.73 2.69
C ILE A 47 -2.84 -6.38 3.66
N VAL A 48 -2.33 -7.03 4.69
CA VAL A 48 -3.13 -7.66 5.75
C VAL A 48 -3.07 -6.80 7.00
N TYR A 49 -4.22 -6.38 7.51
CA TYR A 49 -4.32 -5.63 8.75
C TYR A 49 -4.93 -6.49 9.85
N PRO A 50 -4.17 -6.81 10.92
CA PRO A 50 -4.71 -7.46 12.11
C PRO A 50 -5.83 -6.63 12.72
N ARG A 51 -6.91 -7.31 13.14
CA ARG A 51 -8.10 -6.63 13.67
C ARG A 51 -7.81 -5.74 14.88
N GLU A 52 -6.88 -6.16 15.71
CA GLU A 52 -6.44 -5.45 16.92
C GLU A 52 -5.80 -4.09 16.64
N LEU A 53 -5.40 -3.81 15.40
CA LEU A 53 -4.80 -2.54 15.01
C LEU A 53 -5.83 -1.40 14.90
N PHE A 54 -7.06 -1.70 14.47
CA PHE A 54 -8.02 -0.65 14.08
C PHE A 54 -8.45 0.25 15.24
N LYS A 55 -8.81 -0.35 16.38
CA LYS A 55 -9.25 0.45 17.54
C LYS A 55 -8.14 1.36 18.09
N PRO A 56 -6.90 0.89 18.34
CA PRO A 56 -5.81 1.76 18.79
C PRO A 56 -5.50 2.91 17.83
N VAL A 57 -5.55 2.69 16.52
CA VAL A 57 -5.36 3.76 15.51
C VAL A 57 -6.44 4.82 15.63
N ARG A 58 -7.70 4.39 15.70
CA ARG A 58 -8.84 5.28 15.86
C ARG A 58 -8.72 6.12 17.13
N ASP A 59 -8.55 5.46 18.27
CA ASP A 59 -8.42 6.12 19.58
C ASP A 59 -7.27 7.13 19.60
N HIS A 60 -6.14 6.80 18.96
CA HIS A 60 -4.99 7.69 18.85
C HIS A 60 -5.31 8.93 18.03
N VAL A 61 -5.89 8.76 16.84
CA VAL A 61 -6.23 9.90 15.96
C VAL A 61 -7.25 10.80 16.64
N GLU A 62 -8.28 10.26 17.29
CA GLU A 62 -9.26 11.02 18.07
C GLU A 62 -8.58 11.84 19.18
N ALA A 63 -7.66 11.21 19.92
CA ALA A 63 -6.94 11.87 21.00
C ALA A 63 -6.05 13.03 20.52
N VAL A 64 -5.33 12.85 19.41
CA VAL A 64 -4.37 13.86 18.93
C VAL A 64 -5.01 14.94 18.06
N GLN A 65 -6.18 14.67 17.46
CA GLN A 65 -6.91 15.62 16.63
C GLN A 65 -8.05 16.32 17.39
N GLY A 66 -8.42 15.83 18.57
CA GLY A 66 -9.42 16.44 19.45
C GLY A 66 -10.87 16.33 18.94
N GLN A 67 -11.14 15.38 18.05
CA GLN A 67 -12.48 15.15 17.49
C GLN A 67 -12.64 13.69 17.06
N PRO A 68 -13.89 13.19 16.86
CA PRO A 68 -14.15 11.83 16.39
C PRO A 68 -13.39 11.51 15.10
N PHE A 69 -12.89 10.28 14.99
CA PHE A 69 -12.07 9.83 13.86
C PHE A 69 -12.75 10.06 12.51
N GLU A 70 -14.01 9.65 12.40
CA GLU A 70 -14.77 9.75 11.15
C GLU A 70 -14.98 11.21 10.73
N ASP A 71 -15.27 12.09 11.68
CA ASP A 71 -15.49 13.52 11.41
C ASP A 71 -14.18 14.17 10.93
N TYR A 72 -13.06 13.84 11.58
CA TYR A 72 -11.76 14.34 11.18
C TYR A 72 -11.37 13.88 9.76
N ILE A 73 -11.46 12.57 9.50
CA ILE A 73 -11.10 12.00 8.19
C ILE A 73 -12.00 12.54 7.08
N TYR A 74 -13.31 12.64 7.34
CA TYR A 74 -14.26 13.20 6.38
C TYR A 74 -13.96 14.67 6.07
N ALA A 75 -13.77 15.51 7.11
CA ALA A 75 -13.48 16.93 6.95
C ALA A 75 -12.17 17.16 6.18
N ARG A 76 -11.11 16.38 6.52
CA ARG A 76 -9.82 16.47 5.83
C ARG A 76 -9.94 16.09 4.35
N ASN A 77 -10.62 14.99 4.04
CA ASN A 77 -10.81 14.54 2.67
C ASN A 77 -11.64 15.53 1.84
N LYS A 78 -12.70 16.10 2.43
CA LYS A 78 -13.52 17.14 1.80
C LYS A 78 -12.73 18.41 1.51
N ALA A 79 -11.76 18.76 2.34
CA ALA A 79 -10.85 19.88 2.14
C ALA A 79 -9.73 19.60 1.12
N GLY A 80 -9.72 18.45 0.45
CA GLY A 80 -8.69 18.06 -0.51
C GLY A 80 -7.39 17.57 0.13
N GLY A 81 -7.39 17.30 1.44
CA GLY A 81 -6.25 16.71 2.15
C GLY A 81 -6.05 15.24 1.78
N LEU A 82 -4.79 14.84 1.69
CA LEU A 82 -4.46 13.44 1.41
C LEU A 82 -4.76 12.57 2.64
N VAL A 83 -5.51 11.48 2.41
CA VAL A 83 -5.82 10.47 3.44
C VAL A 83 -5.59 9.10 2.84
N SER A 84 -4.65 8.34 3.42
CA SER A 84 -4.37 6.96 3.06
C SER A 84 -4.50 6.08 4.29
N GLU A 85 -5.51 5.22 4.29
CA GLU A 85 -5.72 4.23 5.34
C GLU A 85 -4.50 3.30 5.48
N SER A 86 -3.91 2.90 4.37
CA SER A 86 -2.73 2.03 4.37
C SER A 86 -1.54 2.68 5.06
N ASN A 87 -1.28 3.95 4.78
CA ASN A 87 -0.19 4.68 5.42
C ASN A 87 -0.50 4.95 6.91
N ILE A 88 -1.73 5.31 7.26
CA ILE A 88 -2.13 5.55 8.65
C ILE A 88 -1.96 4.27 9.48
N LEU A 89 -2.54 3.15 9.01
CA LEU A 89 -2.46 1.86 9.69
C LEU A 89 -1.01 1.34 9.77
N GLY A 90 -0.27 1.38 8.64
CA GLY A 90 1.10 0.91 8.57
C GLY A 90 2.05 1.74 9.43
N ALA A 91 1.98 3.06 9.37
CA ALA A 91 2.82 3.95 10.16
C ALA A 91 2.52 3.84 11.66
N PHE A 92 1.25 3.75 12.04
CA PHE A 92 0.87 3.54 13.43
C PHE A 92 1.39 2.20 13.95
N ALA A 93 1.19 1.11 13.21
CA ALA A 93 1.70 -0.20 13.59
C ALA A 93 3.23 -0.19 13.73
N TRP A 94 3.95 0.45 12.80
CA TRP A 94 5.41 0.60 12.89
C TRP A 94 5.86 1.25 14.20
N HIS A 95 5.17 2.30 14.62
CA HIS A 95 5.55 3.07 15.81
C HIS A 95 5.06 2.52 17.14
N ARG A 96 3.87 1.89 17.17
CA ARG A 96 3.17 1.56 18.41
C ARG A 96 2.96 0.06 18.63
N MET A 97 2.95 -0.73 17.56
CA MET A 97 2.65 -2.16 17.58
C MET A 97 3.54 -2.93 16.58
N PRO A 98 4.88 -2.70 16.60
CA PRO A 98 5.78 -3.28 15.60
C PRO A 98 5.80 -4.81 15.62
N GLU A 99 5.42 -5.41 16.74
CA GLU A 99 5.35 -6.85 16.93
C GLU A 99 4.25 -7.54 16.10
N LEU A 100 3.28 -6.79 15.57
CA LEU A 100 2.20 -7.34 14.75
C LEU A 100 2.69 -7.86 13.40
N TYR A 101 3.82 -7.36 12.91
CA TYR A 101 4.29 -7.64 11.56
C TYR A 101 5.72 -8.19 11.52
N LYS A 102 6.00 -8.90 10.44
CA LYS A 102 7.35 -9.06 9.92
C LYS A 102 7.58 -7.92 8.91
N TRP A 103 8.40 -6.97 9.29
CA TRP A 103 8.71 -5.80 8.47
C TRP A 103 9.75 -6.13 7.42
N MET A 104 9.51 -5.71 6.18
CA MET A 104 10.44 -5.90 5.08
C MET A 104 10.60 -4.60 4.29
N HIS A 105 11.85 -4.20 4.12
CA HIS A 105 12.23 -3.01 3.39
C HIS A 105 12.25 -3.29 1.89
N ALA A 106 11.57 -2.46 1.11
CA ALA A 106 11.36 -2.73 -0.31
C ALA A 106 12.06 -1.73 -1.25
N ASP A 107 12.85 -0.78 -0.73
CA ASP A 107 13.49 0.27 -1.53
C ASP A 107 14.26 -0.29 -2.71
N GLY A 108 13.79 0.03 -3.93
CA GLY A 108 14.45 -0.37 -5.16
C GLY A 108 14.59 -1.88 -5.38
N ASN A 109 14.00 -2.71 -4.55
CA ASN A 109 14.14 -4.16 -4.64
C ASN A 109 13.17 -4.74 -5.68
N PRO A 110 13.67 -5.25 -6.84
CA PRO A 110 12.82 -5.81 -7.88
C PRO A 110 12.12 -7.10 -7.46
N GLU A 111 12.58 -7.77 -6.41
CA GLU A 111 11.94 -9.00 -5.91
C GLU A 111 10.54 -8.75 -5.32
N TYR A 112 10.24 -7.49 -4.95
CA TYR A 112 8.95 -7.10 -4.39
C TYR A 112 8.12 -6.29 -5.39
N LEU A 113 8.26 -6.57 -6.68
CA LEU A 113 7.44 -5.94 -7.71
C LEU A 113 5.98 -6.36 -7.60
N GLN A 114 5.13 -5.38 -7.79
CA GLN A 114 3.70 -5.56 -7.95
C GLN A 114 3.33 -5.15 -9.38
N TYR A 115 2.68 -6.05 -10.11
CA TYR A 115 2.18 -5.72 -11.44
C TYR A 115 0.84 -5.00 -11.35
N ARG A 116 0.74 -3.92 -12.11
CA ARG A 116 -0.47 -3.12 -12.25
C ARG A 116 -0.95 -3.23 -13.68
N PHE A 117 -2.10 -3.86 -13.87
CA PHE A 117 -2.71 -4.04 -15.18
C PHE A 117 -3.48 -2.82 -15.69
N ASP A 118 -3.16 -1.64 -15.20
CA ASP A 118 -3.60 -0.33 -15.67
C ASP A 118 -2.53 0.40 -16.51
N GLU A 119 -1.36 -0.18 -16.67
CA GLU A 119 -0.26 0.32 -17.48
C GLU A 119 -0.41 -0.15 -18.94
N PRO A 120 0.21 0.53 -19.91
CA PRO A 120 0.28 0.03 -21.29
C PRO A 120 0.96 -1.34 -21.34
N ASP A 121 0.31 -2.28 -22.04
CA ASP A 121 0.80 -3.64 -22.22
C ASP A 121 1.25 -4.40 -20.94
N PRO A 122 0.45 -4.34 -19.85
CA PRO A 122 0.85 -4.92 -18.58
C PRO A 122 0.95 -6.44 -18.59
N ILE A 123 0.19 -7.11 -19.49
CA ILE A 123 0.20 -8.57 -19.60
C ILE A 123 1.51 -9.05 -20.24
N ALA A 124 1.95 -8.39 -21.30
CA ALA A 124 3.24 -8.72 -21.93
C ALA A 124 4.40 -8.47 -20.95
N GLN A 125 4.36 -7.38 -20.16
CA GLN A 125 5.34 -7.14 -19.11
C GLN A 125 5.31 -8.24 -18.04
N PHE A 126 4.14 -8.63 -17.58
CA PHE A 126 3.99 -9.69 -16.59
C PHE A 126 4.64 -11.00 -17.08
N TRP A 127 4.31 -11.45 -18.30
CA TRP A 127 4.87 -12.69 -18.84
C TRP A 127 6.35 -12.60 -19.20
N SER A 128 6.83 -11.46 -19.70
CA SER A 128 8.26 -11.24 -19.98
C SER A 128 9.14 -11.33 -18.73
N HIS A 129 8.57 -11.06 -17.56
CA HIS A 129 9.23 -11.19 -16.27
C HIS A 129 9.02 -12.54 -15.58
N GLY A 130 8.43 -13.52 -16.27
CA GLY A 130 8.26 -14.88 -15.75
C GLY A 130 6.91 -15.19 -15.12
N GLY A 131 5.96 -14.24 -15.18
CA GLY A 131 4.59 -14.45 -14.68
C GLY A 131 4.57 -14.89 -13.23
N LEU A 132 3.66 -15.79 -12.89
CA LEU A 132 3.48 -16.33 -11.53
C LEU A 132 4.62 -17.27 -11.06
N ASN A 133 5.56 -17.58 -11.92
CA ASN A 133 6.69 -18.46 -11.55
C ASN A 133 7.82 -17.74 -10.81
N ARG A 134 7.72 -16.42 -10.60
CA ARG A 134 8.73 -15.68 -9.84
C ARG A 134 8.49 -15.84 -8.34
N PRO A 135 9.51 -16.25 -7.57
CA PRO A 135 9.34 -16.54 -6.13
C PRO A 135 8.92 -15.34 -5.28
N ALA A 136 9.19 -14.12 -5.78
CA ALA A 136 8.94 -12.90 -5.04
C ALA A 136 7.61 -12.21 -5.40
N GLU A 137 6.91 -12.70 -6.42
CA GLU A 137 5.63 -12.13 -6.81
C GLU A 137 4.50 -12.75 -6.00
N THR A 138 3.92 -11.95 -5.13
CA THR A 138 2.85 -12.39 -4.23
C THR A 138 1.46 -12.13 -4.77
N CYS A 139 1.33 -11.24 -5.74
CA CYS A 139 0.04 -10.94 -6.37
C CYS A 139 0.17 -10.13 -7.67
N ALA A 140 -0.86 -10.21 -8.49
CA ALA A 140 -1.13 -9.31 -9.59
C ALA A 140 -2.36 -8.46 -9.25
N VAL A 141 -2.31 -7.17 -9.55
CA VAL A 141 -3.43 -6.24 -9.32
C VAL A 141 -4.07 -5.87 -10.63
N VAL A 142 -5.36 -6.15 -10.74
CA VAL A 142 -6.18 -5.75 -11.90
C VAL A 142 -7.02 -4.53 -11.51
N ASN A 143 -6.73 -3.39 -12.13
CA ASN A 143 -7.51 -2.18 -11.92
C ASN A 143 -8.67 -2.14 -12.93
N GLY A 144 -9.91 -2.18 -12.42
CA GLY A 144 -11.13 -2.16 -13.25
C GLY A 144 -11.33 -0.88 -14.08
N ARG A 145 -10.57 0.20 -13.80
CA ARG A 145 -10.73 1.49 -14.50
C ARG A 145 -9.93 1.61 -15.79
N SER A 146 -8.88 0.81 -15.97
CA SER A 146 -7.95 1.00 -17.09
C SER A 146 -7.25 -0.28 -17.55
N CYS A 147 -8.00 -1.34 -17.77
CA CYS A 147 -7.46 -2.57 -18.36
C CYS A 147 -7.18 -2.44 -19.87
N ALA A 148 -6.67 -1.31 -20.35
CA ALA A 148 -6.38 -1.04 -21.77
C ALA A 148 -7.57 -1.34 -22.70
N GLY A 149 -8.78 -0.93 -22.32
CA GLY A 149 -10.02 -1.18 -23.08
C GLY A 149 -10.61 -2.58 -22.91
N ARG A 150 -10.01 -3.44 -22.11
CA ARG A 150 -10.52 -4.78 -21.78
C ARG A 150 -11.27 -4.78 -20.44
N THR A 151 -12.15 -5.75 -20.27
CA THR A 151 -12.79 -5.95 -18.97
C THR A 151 -11.82 -6.61 -17.99
N PRO A 152 -12.00 -6.38 -16.66
CA PRO A 152 -11.21 -7.10 -15.65
C PRO A 152 -11.29 -8.62 -15.79
N ARG A 153 -12.44 -9.15 -16.22
CA ARG A 153 -12.62 -10.59 -16.46
C ARG A 153 -11.70 -11.11 -17.56
N GLU A 154 -11.60 -10.40 -18.68
CA GLU A 154 -10.72 -10.79 -19.80
C GLU A 154 -9.26 -10.80 -19.37
N VAL A 155 -8.82 -9.79 -18.61
CA VAL A 155 -7.46 -9.73 -18.08
C VAL A 155 -7.20 -10.87 -17.09
N ILE A 156 -8.11 -11.12 -16.17
CA ILE A 156 -8.00 -12.22 -15.20
C ILE A 156 -7.93 -13.58 -15.91
N THR A 157 -8.79 -13.81 -16.92
CA THR A 157 -8.80 -15.06 -17.66
C THR A 157 -7.49 -15.28 -18.41
N GLU A 158 -6.92 -14.24 -19.02
CA GLU A 158 -5.64 -14.32 -19.73
C GLU A 158 -4.45 -14.58 -18.79
N VAL A 159 -4.44 -13.95 -17.61
CA VAL A 159 -3.34 -14.08 -16.65
C VAL A 159 -3.42 -15.37 -15.83
N LEU A 160 -4.60 -15.76 -15.39
CA LEU A 160 -4.81 -16.89 -14.49
C LEU A 160 -5.35 -18.13 -15.19
N GLY A 161 -5.96 -17.99 -16.37
CA GLY A 161 -6.53 -19.11 -17.11
C GLY A 161 -5.58 -20.29 -17.27
N PRO A 162 -4.31 -20.08 -17.65
CA PRO A 162 -3.33 -21.17 -17.76
C PRO A 162 -2.98 -21.88 -16.43
N CYS A 163 -3.33 -21.27 -15.30
CA CYS A 163 -3.06 -21.85 -13.97
C CYS A 163 -4.20 -22.72 -13.44
N TRP A 164 -5.33 -22.79 -14.18
CA TRP A 164 -6.56 -23.46 -13.74
C TRP A 164 -6.89 -24.70 -14.57
N GLU A 165 -6.07 -25.00 -15.60
CA GLU A 165 -6.09 -26.24 -16.38
C GLU A 165 -5.06 -27.24 -15.87
#